data_cb549f57e112b38b309a212dd85f88a5
#
_entry.id   cb549f57e112b38b309a212dd85f88a5
#
_cell.length_a   1.000
_cell.length_b   1.000
_cell.length_c   1.000
_cell.angle_alpha   90.00
_cell.angle_beta   90.00
_cell.angle_gamma   90.00
#
_symmetry.space_group_name_H-M   'P 1'
#
loop_
_entity.id
_entity.type
_entity.pdbx_description
1 polymer ?
#
loop_
_entity_poly.entity_id
_entity_poly.type
_entity_poly.pdbx_seq_one_letter_code
_entity_poly.pdbx_strand_id
1 'polypeptide(L)'
;MTQPGPSTNTGPEFVREMARSFWYSAILRAAIKLDVFALLEDRALTYQEVADSLGASPRYTQAFLDCCVVLELLEESTGKFTNSSNASSFLVKGKDSYVGDHALHHTNTWVSWGRLDEVIKDGKTILPFETGFVDPDTYWTNYMTGQHNRATSGQSRQLVENVDLRDKRNLIDLGGGAASYSIALCEANRQLKAVV
;
A
#
# COMPACT_ATOMS: atom_id res chain seq x y z
N MET A 1 -12.10 -9.60 11.81
CA MET A 1 -10.64 -9.80 11.59
C MET A 1 -9.91 -9.05 12.68
N THR A 2 -9.34 -9.76 13.63
CA THR A 2 -8.47 -9.19 14.65
C THR A 2 -7.19 -8.72 13.97
N GLN A 3 -6.88 -7.43 14.06
CA GLN A 3 -5.53 -6.96 13.73
C GLN A 3 -4.53 -7.83 14.51
N PRO A 4 -3.39 -8.22 13.90
CA PRO A 4 -2.31 -8.77 14.69
C PRO A 4 -1.89 -7.68 15.67
N GLY A 5 -2.36 -7.78 16.91
CA GLY A 5 -1.86 -7.00 18.01
C GLY A 5 -0.35 -7.28 18.15
N PRO A 6 0.40 -6.43 18.88
CA PRO A 6 1.77 -6.74 19.19
C PRO A 6 1.81 -8.17 19.71
N SER A 7 2.74 -8.98 19.17
CA SER A 7 2.87 -10.39 19.52
C SER A 7 2.82 -10.53 21.04
N THR A 8 2.20 -11.60 21.53
CA THR A 8 2.16 -11.93 22.96
C THR A 8 3.55 -12.24 23.53
N ASN A 9 4.59 -12.07 22.74
CA ASN A 9 5.99 -12.18 23.11
C ASN A 9 6.32 -11.16 24.19
N THR A 10 6.82 -11.65 25.30
CA THR A 10 7.35 -10.85 26.41
C THR A 10 8.87 -10.98 26.45
N GLY A 11 9.53 -9.99 27.05
CA GLY A 11 11.00 -10.03 27.21
C GLY A 11 11.80 -9.52 26.00
N PRO A 12 13.07 -9.90 25.87
CA PRO A 12 13.98 -9.32 24.86
C PRO A 12 13.53 -9.56 23.40
N GLU A 13 12.82 -10.64 23.12
CA GLU A 13 12.35 -10.95 21.76
C GLU A 13 11.28 -9.97 21.29
N PHE A 14 10.40 -9.52 22.18
CA PHE A 14 9.46 -8.45 21.87
C PHE A 14 10.15 -7.19 21.34
N VAL A 15 11.24 -6.76 21.99
CA VAL A 15 12.02 -5.59 21.57
C VAL A 15 12.71 -5.83 20.22
N ARG A 16 13.26 -7.04 20.01
CA ARG A 16 13.91 -7.41 18.74
C ARG A 16 12.91 -7.41 17.57
N GLU A 17 11.73 -7.98 17.77
CA GLU A 17 10.67 -7.99 16.75
C GLU A 17 10.21 -6.55 16.42
N MET A 18 9.99 -5.73 17.43
CA MET A 18 9.63 -4.33 17.21
C MET A 18 10.72 -3.59 16.44
N ALA A 19 11.98 -3.78 16.78
CA ALA A 19 13.11 -3.11 16.14
C ALA A 19 13.27 -3.50 14.66
N ARG A 20 12.92 -4.73 14.27
CA ARG A 20 13.04 -5.20 12.86
C ARG A 20 11.74 -5.13 12.07
N SER A 21 10.63 -4.74 12.69
CA SER A 21 9.31 -4.72 12.01
C SER A 21 9.28 -3.85 10.74
N PHE A 22 10.12 -2.82 10.65
CA PHE A 22 10.23 -1.97 9.47
C PHE A 22 10.73 -2.72 8.22
N TRP A 23 11.41 -3.87 8.38
CA TRP A 23 11.88 -4.68 7.24
C TRP A 23 10.70 -5.18 6.39
N TYR A 24 9.57 -5.50 7.02
CA TYR A 24 8.36 -5.96 6.32
C TYR A 24 7.85 -4.90 5.35
N SER A 25 7.77 -3.66 5.81
CA SER A 25 7.38 -2.53 4.96
C SER A 25 8.41 -2.23 3.87
N ALA A 26 9.72 -2.48 4.14
CA ALA A 26 10.80 -2.32 3.16
C ALA A 26 10.66 -3.31 2.01
N ILE A 27 10.43 -4.58 2.33
CA ILE A 27 10.25 -5.65 1.36
C ILE A 27 9.01 -5.37 0.50
N LEU A 28 7.87 -5.06 1.13
CA LEU A 28 6.63 -4.71 0.43
C LEU A 28 6.84 -3.52 -0.51
N ARG A 29 7.46 -2.44 -0.03
CA ARG A 29 7.76 -1.27 -0.86
C ARG A 29 8.62 -1.63 -2.07
N ALA A 30 9.67 -2.43 -1.86
CA ALA A 30 10.56 -2.86 -2.95
C ALA A 30 9.79 -3.69 -3.99
N ALA A 31 8.95 -4.63 -3.56
CA ALA A 31 8.15 -5.47 -4.43
C ALA A 31 7.17 -4.64 -5.30
N ILE A 32 6.51 -3.64 -4.70
CA ILE A 32 5.61 -2.74 -5.44
C ILE A 32 6.40 -1.86 -6.42
N LYS A 33 7.52 -1.27 -6.00
CA LYS A 33 8.33 -0.38 -6.86
C LYS A 33 8.98 -1.10 -8.02
N LEU A 34 9.35 -2.36 -7.85
CA LEU A 34 9.91 -3.23 -8.88
C LEU A 34 8.83 -3.89 -9.74
N ASP A 35 7.56 -3.66 -9.43
CA ASP A 35 6.39 -4.22 -10.13
C ASP A 35 6.40 -5.76 -10.21
N VAL A 36 6.93 -6.41 -9.15
CA VAL A 36 7.08 -7.87 -9.08
C VAL A 36 5.75 -8.60 -9.21
N PHE A 37 4.70 -8.04 -8.62
CA PHE A 37 3.38 -8.67 -8.63
C PHE A 37 2.72 -8.66 -10.02
N ALA A 38 2.91 -7.61 -10.82
CA ALA A 38 2.46 -7.61 -12.21
C ALA A 38 3.29 -8.54 -13.07
N LEU A 39 4.61 -8.62 -12.82
CA LEU A 39 5.50 -9.56 -13.52
C LEU A 39 5.10 -11.03 -13.29
N LEU A 40 4.64 -11.37 -12.10
CA LEU A 40 4.25 -12.74 -11.69
C LEU A 40 2.74 -13.02 -11.88
N GLU A 41 1.95 -12.06 -12.40
CA GLU A 41 0.54 -12.31 -12.65
C GLU A 41 0.36 -13.38 -13.71
N ASP A 42 -0.38 -14.44 -13.38
CA ASP A 42 -0.60 -15.63 -14.19
C ASP A 42 0.69 -16.36 -14.66
N ARG A 43 1.82 -16.14 -13.97
CA ARG A 43 3.13 -16.70 -14.34
C ARG A 43 3.83 -17.29 -13.13
N ALA A 44 4.53 -18.40 -13.37
CA ALA A 44 5.45 -19.02 -12.42
C ALA A 44 6.88 -18.88 -12.95
N LEU A 45 7.71 -18.04 -12.32
CA LEU A 45 9.06 -17.70 -12.79
C LEU A 45 10.12 -18.14 -11.76
N THR A 46 11.27 -18.56 -12.26
CA THR A 46 12.47 -18.75 -11.44
C THR A 46 13.05 -17.40 -11.02
N TYR A 47 13.89 -17.39 -9.97
CA TYR A 47 14.55 -16.13 -9.56
C TYR A 47 15.46 -15.53 -10.65
N GLN A 48 16.04 -16.36 -11.54
CA GLN A 48 16.82 -15.88 -12.69
C GLN A 48 15.93 -15.14 -13.69
N GLU A 49 14.78 -15.73 -14.06
CA GLU A 49 13.84 -15.10 -14.99
C GLU A 49 13.27 -13.78 -14.43
N VAL A 50 13.04 -13.73 -13.13
CA VAL A 50 12.64 -12.47 -12.45
C VAL A 50 13.80 -11.46 -12.49
N ALA A 51 15.03 -11.88 -12.14
CA ALA A 51 16.20 -11.00 -12.15
C ALA A 51 16.45 -10.42 -13.54
N ASP A 52 16.40 -11.25 -14.59
CA ASP A 52 16.57 -10.84 -15.98
C ASP A 52 15.49 -9.83 -16.41
N SER A 53 14.23 -10.10 -16.04
CA SER A 53 13.11 -9.21 -16.34
C SER A 53 13.21 -7.84 -15.65
N LEU A 54 13.79 -7.80 -14.45
CA LEU A 54 13.99 -6.57 -13.67
C LEU A 54 15.33 -5.87 -13.96
N GLY A 55 16.24 -6.47 -14.73
CA GLY A 55 17.61 -6.00 -14.88
C GLY A 55 18.37 -5.99 -13.55
N ALA A 56 18.09 -6.95 -12.65
CA ALA A 56 18.57 -7.00 -11.27
C ALA A 56 19.62 -8.10 -11.08
N SER A 57 20.35 -8.05 -9.95
CA SER A 57 21.31 -9.08 -9.57
C SER A 57 20.61 -10.39 -9.17
N PRO A 58 20.88 -11.54 -9.82
CA PRO A 58 20.21 -12.81 -9.49
C PRO A 58 20.33 -13.20 -8.02
N ARG A 59 21.53 -13.03 -7.42
CA ARG A 59 21.78 -13.34 -6.01
C ARG A 59 20.87 -12.56 -5.05
N TYR A 60 20.72 -11.25 -5.28
CA TYR A 60 19.89 -10.41 -4.42
C TYR A 60 18.41 -10.60 -4.73
N THR A 61 18.05 -10.89 -5.98
CA THR A 61 16.68 -11.20 -6.37
C THR A 61 16.19 -12.46 -5.67
N GLN A 62 16.99 -13.54 -5.64
CA GLN A 62 16.62 -14.75 -4.92
C GLN A 62 16.33 -14.46 -3.44
N ALA A 63 17.28 -13.84 -2.73
CA ALA A 63 17.11 -13.53 -1.30
C ALA A 63 15.88 -12.62 -1.05
N PHE A 64 15.61 -11.69 -1.96
CA PHE A 64 14.45 -10.82 -1.88
C PHE A 64 13.13 -11.58 -2.09
N LEU A 65 13.05 -12.47 -3.08
CA LEU A 65 11.86 -13.29 -3.32
C LEU A 65 11.62 -14.27 -2.17
N ASP A 66 12.68 -14.84 -1.59
CA ASP A 66 12.57 -15.68 -0.39
C ASP A 66 11.97 -14.90 0.79
N CYS A 67 12.36 -13.63 0.97
CA CYS A 67 11.73 -12.75 1.96
C CYS A 67 10.25 -12.49 1.64
N CYS A 68 9.89 -12.31 0.38
CA CYS A 68 8.48 -12.15 -0.03
C CYS A 68 7.65 -13.41 0.28
N VAL A 69 8.24 -14.61 0.12
CA VAL A 69 7.57 -15.87 0.51
C VAL A 69 7.36 -15.94 2.01
N VAL A 70 8.37 -15.60 2.81
CA VAL A 70 8.26 -15.57 4.30
C VAL A 70 7.16 -14.59 4.76
N LEU A 71 6.94 -13.51 4.01
CA LEU A 71 5.87 -12.53 4.29
C LEU A 71 4.53 -12.89 3.65
N GLU A 72 4.38 -14.07 3.10
CA GLU A 72 3.15 -14.55 2.44
C GLU A 72 2.68 -13.63 1.28
N LEU A 73 3.61 -12.88 0.69
CA LEU A 73 3.37 -12.08 -0.52
C LEU A 73 3.49 -12.93 -1.78
N LEU A 74 4.38 -13.92 -1.76
CA LEU A 74 4.62 -14.87 -2.84
C LEU A 74 4.52 -16.30 -2.32
N GLU A 75 4.33 -17.22 -3.24
CA GLU A 75 4.43 -18.67 -3.04
C GLU A 75 5.59 -19.20 -3.87
N GLU A 76 6.31 -20.21 -3.35
CA GLU A 76 7.38 -20.89 -4.07
C GLU A 76 7.03 -22.38 -4.22
N SER A 77 7.18 -22.90 -5.42
CA SER A 77 7.06 -24.31 -5.70
C SER A 77 8.04 -24.72 -6.80
N THR A 78 8.83 -25.76 -6.53
CA THR A 78 9.81 -26.33 -7.50
C THR A 78 10.78 -25.29 -8.09
N GLY A 79 11.22 -24.34 -7.30
CA GLY A 79 12.16 -23.27 -7.71
C GLY A 79 11.51 -22.13 -8.50
N LYS A 80 10.17 -22.08 -8.56
CA LYS A 80 9.41 -21.02 -9.22
C LYS A 80 8.53 -20.27 -8.23
N PHE A 81 8.46 -18.96 -8.45
CA PHE A 81 7.69 -18.02 -7.65
C PHE A 81 6.41 -17.64 -8.36
N THR A 82 5.34 -17.50 -7.61
CA THR A 82 4.01 -17.01 -8.04
C THR A 82 3.48 -16.01 -7.02
N ASN A 83 2.52 -15.20 -7.40
CA ASN A 83 1.80 -14.36 -6.44
C ASN A 83 1.00 -15.22 -5.47
N SER A 84 0.97 -14.83 -4.19
CA SER A 84 -0.06 -15.34 -3.28
C SER A 84 -1.44 -14.81 -3.69
N SER A 85 -2.50 -15.43 -3.18
CA SER A 85 -3.87 -14.97 -3.46
C SER A 85 -4.11 -13.50 -3.04
N ASN A 86 -3.51 -13.08 -1.93
CA ASN A 86 -3.56 -11.68 -1.47
C ASN A 86 -2.80 -10.75 -2.42
N ALA A 87 -1.61 -11.13 -2.85
CA ALA A 87 -0.81 -10.33 -3.77
C ALA A 87 -1.50 -10.19 -5.14
N SER A 88 -2.01 -11.28 -5.72
CA SER A 88 -2.80 -11.24 -6.95
C SER A 88 -4.03 -10.36 -6.82
N SER A 89 -4.71 -10.38 -5.68
CA SER A 89 -5.94 -9.61 -5.49
C SER A 89 -5.67 -8.11 -5.27
N PHE A 90 -4.62 -7.76 -4.51
CA PHE A 90 -4.48 -6.41 -3.98
C PHE A 90 -3.21 -5.67 -4.39
N LEU A 91 -2.22 -6.35 -4.98
CA LEU A 91 -0.91 -5.75 -5.28
C LEU A 91 -0.58 -5.72 -6.79
N VAL A 92 -1.45 -6.26 -7.63
CA VAL A 92 -1.31 -6.16 -9.09
C VAL A 92 -1.92 -4.87 -9.58
N LYS A 93 -1.09 -4.01 -10.16
CA LYS A 93 -1.49 -2.69 -10.64
C LYS A 93 -2.52 -2.79 -11.77
N GLY A 94 -3.53 -1.92 -11.72
CA GLY A 94 -4.63 -1.88 -12.69
C GLY A 94 -5.88 -2.66 -12.30
N LYS A 95 -5.85 -3.42 -11.19
CA LYS A 95 -7.06 -4.03 -10.62
C LYS A 95 -7.83 -3.02 -9.77
N ASP A 96 -9.17 -3.11 -9.77
CA ASP A 96 -10.04 -2.23 -8.96
C ASP A 96 -9.77 -2.35 -7.45
N SER A 97 -9.28 -3.51 -7.02
CA SER A 97 -8.91 -3.81 -5.63
C SER A 97 -7.48 -3.42 -5.28
N TYR A 98 -6.70 -2.84 -6.20
CA TYR A 98 -5.30 -2.48 -5.98
C TYR A 98 -5.12 -1.49 -4.84
N VAL A 99 -4.19 -1.78 -3.94
CA VAL A 99 -3.87 -0.93 -2.78
C VAL A 99 -2.38 -0.56 -2.70
N GLY A 100 -1.61 -0.82 -3.74
CA GLY A 100 -0.16 -0.59 -3.75
C GLY A 100 0.23 0.88 -3.60
N ASP A 101 -0.52 1.83 -4.19
CA ASP A 101 -0.23 3.25 -4.03
C ASP A 101 -0.43 3.71 -2.58
N HIS A 102 -1.42 3.15 -1.88
CA HIS A 102 -1.63 3.39 -0.45
C HIS A 102 -0.43 2.90 0.37
N ALA A 103 0.11 1.72 0.07
CA ALA A 103 1.31 1.20 0.71
C ALA A 103 2.55 2.08 0.40
N LEU A 104 2.70 2.55 -0.85
CA LEU A 104 3.76 3.48 -1.22
C LEU A 104 3.65 4.81 -0.47
N HIS A 105 2.44 5.37 -0.37
CA HIS A 105 2.21 6.60 0.38
C HIS A 105 2.67 6.46 1.85
N HIS A 106 2.26 5.40 2.54
CA HIS A 106 2.71 5.17 3.92
C HIS A 106 4.23 5.04 4.02
N THR A 107 4.86 4.29 3.12
CA THR A 107 6.31 4.11 3.14
C THR A 107 7.10 5.34 2.65
N ASN A 108 6.48 6.30 1.98
CA ASN A 108 7.10 7.59 1.67
C ASN A 108 7.43 8.41 2.94
N THR A 109 6.71 8.16 4.04
CA THR A 109 6.95 8.85 5.33
C THR A 109 8.10 8.26 6.13
N TRP A 110 8.78 7.25 5.63
CA TRP A 110 9.77 6.44 6.35
C TRP A 110 10.88 7.25 7.01
N VAL A 111 11.52 8.13 6.23
CA VAL A 111 12.62 8.95 6.76
C VAL A 111 12.13 9.92 7.82
N SER A 112 10.92 10.48 7.66
CA SER A 112 10.30 11.35 8.67
C SER A 112 10.07 10.59 9.99
N TRP A 113 9.55 9.36 9.91
CA TRP A 113 9.39 8.49 11.08
C TRP A 113 10.73 8.06 11.69
N GLY A 114 11.78 7.87 10.87
CA GLY A 114 13.13 7.57 11.33
C GLY A 114 13.78 8.71 12.13
N ARG A 115 13.22 9.93 12.03
CA ARG A 115 13.66 11.13 12.76
C ARG A 115 12.64 11.57 13.82
N LEU A 116 11.81 10.65 14.32
CA LEU A 116 10.76 10.98 15.29
C LEU A 116 11.30 11.60 16.58
N ASP A 117 12.50 11.23 17.00
CA ASP A 117 13.16 11.80 18.19
C ASP A 117 13.48 13.30 18.01
N GLU A 118 13.80 13.75 16.80
CA GLU A 118 13.99 15.17 16.48
C GLU A 118 12.63 15.90 16.52
N VAL A 119 11.59 15.32 15.93
CA VAL A 119 10.22 15.88 15.96
C VAL A 119 9.74 16.08 17.40
N ILE A 120 9.99 15.11 18.28
CA ILE A 120 9.60 15.19 19.69
C ILE A 120 10.38 16.29 20.42
N LYS A 121 11.67 16.45 20.14
CA LYS A 121 12.51 17.49 20.79
C LYS A 121 12.18 18.90 20.31
N ASP A 122 11.96 19.06 19.00
CA ASP A 122 11.86 20.38 18.37
C ASP A 122 10.40 20.85 18.23
N GLY A 123 9.43 19.96 18.39
CA GLY A 123 8.01 20.26 18.21
C GLY A 123 7.62 20.62 16.78
N LYS A 124 8.40 20.19 15.79
CA LYS A 124 8.19 20.48 14.35
C LYS A 124 8.09 19.19 13.55
N THR A 125 7.08 19.11 12.70
CA THR A 125 6.94 17.99 11.77
C THR A 125 8.00 18.06 10.67
N ILE A 126 8.44 16.89 10.20
CA ILE A 126 9.35 16.75 9.06
C ILE A 126 8.53 16.16 7.92
N LEU A 127 8.31 16.93 6.85
CA LEU A 127 7.58 16.44 5.70
C LEU A 127 8.46 15.51 4.86
N PRO A 128 7.90 14.43 4.30
CA PRO A 128 8.68 13.40 3.57
C PRO A 128 9.55 13.96 2.44
N PHE A 129 9.04 14.92 1.69
CA PHE A 129 9.77 15.54 0.58
C PHE A 129 10.89 16.52 1.04
N GLU A 130 10.85 17.02 2.28
CA GLU A 130 11.94 17.81 2.87
C GLU A 130 13.17 16.94 3.19
N THR A 131 12.98 15.64 3.28
CA THR A 131 14.06 14.67 3.57
C THR A 131 14.86 14.29 2.31
N GLY A 132 14.37 14.62 1.11
CA GLY A 132 14.93 14.16 -0.16
C GLY A 132 14.67 12.69 -0.50
N PHE A 133 13.91 11.98 0.32
CA PHE A 133 13.58 10.56 0.11
C PHE A 133 12.55 10.35 -1.00
N VAL A 134 11.65 11.31 -1.18
CA VAL A 134 10.65 11.35 -2.23
C VAL A 134 10.50 12.80 -2.68
N ASP A 135 10.32 13.04 -3.97
CA ASP A 135 10.00 14.36 -4.47
C ASP A 135 8.53 14.73 -4.18
N PRO A 136 8.19 16.04 -4.15
CA PRO A 136 6.83 16.50 -3.82
C PRO A 136 5.76 15.93 -4.75
N ASP A 137 6.00 15.87 -6.06
CA ASP A 137 5.01 15.41 -7.03
C ASP A 137 4.71 13.92 -6.85
N THR A 138 5.75 13.09 -6.70
CA THR A 138 5.60 11.67 -6.37
C THR A 138 4.89 11.48 -5.04
N TYR A 139 5.22 12.26 -4.01
CA TYR A 139 4.56 12.18 -2.71
C TYR A 139 3.06 12.44 -2.81
N TRP A 140 2.68 13.58 -3.43
CA TRP A 140 1.28 13.95 -3.56
C TRP A 140 0.50 13.02 -4.50
N THR A 141 1.13 12.54 -5.57
CA THR A 141 0.54 11.54 -6.46
C THR A 141 0.22 10.26 -5.68
N ASN A 142 1.19 9.69 -4.95
CA ASN A 142 0.95 8.49 -4.14
C ASN A 142 -0.08 8.73 -3.03
N TYR A 143 -0.13 9.95 -2.45
CA TYR A 143 -1.17 10.31 -1.49
C TYR A 143 -2.56 10.24 -2.11
N MET A 144 -2.78 10.95 -3.21
CA MET A 144 -4.09 11.04 -3.87
C MET A 144 -4.56 9.69 -4.42
N THR A 145 -3.67 8.97 -5.12
CA THR A 145 -3.98 7.63 -5.65
C THR A 145 -4.16 6.62 -4.51
N GLY A 146 -3.37 6.71 -3.46
CA GLY A 146 -3.52 5.88 -2.26
C GLY A 146 -4.86 6.08 -1.54
N GLN A 147 -5.34 7.33 -1.43
CA GLN A 147 -6.68 7.60 -0.89
C GLN A 147 -7.78 7.05 -1.81
N HIS A 148 -7.60 7.15 -3.12
CA HIS A 148 -8.51 6.54 -4.10
C HIS A 148 -8.54 5.01 -3.94
N ASN A 149 -7.39 4.33 -3.90
CA ASN A 149 -7.29 2.88 -3.67
C ASN A 149 -8.01 2.46 -2.38
N ARG A 150 -7.83 3.22 -1.29
CA ARG A 150 -8.50 2.97 -0.02
C ARG A 150 -10.01 3.08 -0.13
N ALA A 151 -10.51 4.07 -0.85
CA ALA A 151 -11.94 4.25 -1.06
C ALA A 151 -12.52 3.09 -1.89
N THR A 152 -11.90 2.77 -3.04
CA THR A 152 -12.39 1.75 -3.99
C THR A 152 -12.26 0.32 -3.45
N SER A 153 -11.27 0.05 -2.60
CA SER A 153 -11.09 -1.28 -1.99
C SER A 153 -12.13 -1.66 -0.92
N GLY A 154 -13.21 -0.88 -0.78
CA GLY A 154 -14.37 -1.26 0.03
C GLY A 154 -14.98 -0.15 0.88
N GLN A 155 -14.27 0.94 1.22
CA GLN A 155 -14.81 1.98 2.10
C GLN A 155 -15.95 2.77 1.44
N SER A 156 -15.84 3.10 0.15
CA SER A 156 -16.91 3.78 -0.57
C SER A 156 -18.19 2.95 -0.65
N ARG A 157 -18.06 1.64 -0.82
CA ARG A 157 -19.18 0.71 -0.77
C ARG A 157 -19.86 0.71 0.61
N GLN A 158 -19.07 0.63 1.69
CA GLN A 158 -19.62 0.73 3.06
C GLN A 158 -20.35 2.06 3.28
N LEU A 159 -19.81 3.17 2.76
CA LEU A 159 -20.47 4.47 2.85
C LEU A 159 -21.80 4.47 2.13
N VAL A 160 -21.85 3.98 0.88
CA VAL A 160 -23.08 3.87 0.08
C VAL A 160 -24.15 3.01 0.77
N GLU A 161 -23.75 1.90 1.39
CA GLU A 161 -24.66 0.98 2.07
C GLU A 161 -25.24 1.55 3.38
N ASN A 162 -24.57 2.52 4.00
CA ASN A 162 -24.94 3.04 5.33
C ASN A 162 -25.50 4.48 5.31
N VAL A 163 -25.51 5.15 4.16
CA VAL A 163 -26.02 6.54 4.04
C VAL A 163 -27.24 6.60 3.13
N ASP A 164 -28.38 7.01 3.69
CA ASP A 164 -29.60 7.20 2.90
C ASP A 164 -29.63 8.60 2.26
N LEU A 165 -29.52 8.63 0.94
CA LEU A 165 -29.53 9.85 0.12
C LEU A 165 -30.71 9.91 -0.86
N ARG A 166 -31.74 9.08 -0.70
CA ARG A 166 -32.87 8.97 -1.64
C ARG A 166 -33.61 10.30 -1.86
N ASP A 167 -33.70 11.12 -0.82
CA ASP A 167 -34.38 12.42 -0.87
C ASP A 167 -33.41 13.59 -1.13
N LYS A 168 -32.13 13.32 -1.32
CA LYS A 168 -31.10 14.34 -1.53
C LYS A 168 -30.87 14.60 -3.02
N ARG A 169 -30.52 15.84 -3.35
CA ARG A 169 -30.22 16.28 -4.72
C ARG A 169 -28.82 16.86 -4.86
N ASN A 170 -28.28 17.40 -3.79
CA ASN A 170 -26.98 18.06 -3.79
C ASN A 170 -26.12 17.52 -2.65
N LEU A 171 -24.84 17.31 -2.93
CA LEU A 171 -23.77 16.94 -2.02
C LEU A 171 -22.67 17.98 -2.10
N ILE A 172 -22.17 18.41 -0.97
CA ILE A 172 -20.93 19.20 -0.88
C ILE A 172 -19.90 18.34 -0.17
N ASP A 173 -18.77 18.15 -0.82
CA ASP A 173 -17.64 17.36 -0.30
C ASP A 173 -16.47 18.30 -0.01
N LEU A 174 -16.31 18.67 1.25
CA LEU A 174 -15.27 19.60 1.68
C LEU A 174 -13.96 18.86 1.90
N GLY A 175 -12.96 19.17 1.08
CA GLY A 175 -11.66 18.48 1.13
C GLY A 175 -11.72 17.08 0.54
N GLY A 176 -12.60 16.83 -0.43
CA GLY A 176 -12.89 15.52 -1.03
C GLY A 176 -11.73 14.84 -1.76
N GLY A 177 -10.59 15.51 -1.91
CA GLY A 177 -9.37 14.94 -2.52
C GLY A 177 -9.63 14.40 -3.93
N ALA A 178 -9.48 13.09 -4.13
CA ALA A 178 -9.75 12.43 -5.41
C ALA A 178 -11.25 12.24 -5.73
N ALA A 179 -12.15 12.81 -4.93
CA ALA A 179 -13.61 12.71 -5.05
C ALA A 179 -14.18 11.27 -5.02
N SER A 180 -13.41 10.29 -4.62
CA SER A 180 -13.75 8.87 -4.73
C SER A 180 -15.06 8.50 -4.03
N TYR A 181 -15.31 9.08 -2.86
CA TYR A 181 -16.57 8.86 -2.11
C TYR A 181 -17.74 9.56 -2.76
N SER A 182 -17.57 10.79 -3.21
CA SER A 182 -18.60 11.57 -3.91
C SER A 182 -19.00 10.90 -5.22
N ILE A 183 -18.04 10.37 -5.97
CA ILE A 183 -18.28 9.58 -7.19
C ILE A 183 -19.16 8.38 -6.85
N ALA A 184 -18.76 7.54 -5.88
CA ALA A 184 -19.51 6.35 -5.50
C ALA A 184 -20.93 6.67 -5.03
N LEU A 185 -21.12 7.75 -4.25
CA LEU A 185 -22.45 8.19 -3.81
C LEU A 185 -23.32 8.66 -4.97
N CYS A 186 -22.77 9.39 -5.95
CA CYS A 186 -23.49 9.84 -7.15
C CYS A 186 -23.81 8.68 -8.09
N GLU A 187 -22.94 7.69 -8.24
CA GLU A 187 -23.21 6.49 -9.02
C GLU A 187 -24.35 5.67 -8.44
N ALA A 188 -24.40 5.54 -7.12
CA ALA A 188 -25.48 4.84 -6.41
C ALA A 188 -26.80 5.64 -6.37
N ASN A 189 -26.74 6.98 -6.50
CA ASN A 189 -27.88 7.89 -6.39
C ASN A 189 -27.92 8.82 -7.61
N ARG A 190 -28.48 8.37 -8.73
CA ARG A 190 -28.50 9.06 -10.03
C ARG A 190 -29.05 10.50 -10.00
N GLN A 191 -29.88 10.83 -9.00
CA GLN A 191 -30.42 12.16 -8.80
C GLN A 191 -29.47 13.13 -8.07
N LEU A 192 -28.41 12.61 -7.48
CA LEU A 192 -27.46 13.38 -6.68
C LEU A 192 -26.44 14.10 -7.58
N LYS A 193 -26.15 15.35 -7.26
CA LYS A 193 -25.05 16.13 -7.85
C LYS A 193 -24.08 16.49 -6.75
N ALA A 194 -22.79 16.24 -6.98
CA ALA A 194 -21.74 16.59 -6.04
C ALA A 194 -20.93 17.81 -6.52
N VAL A 195 -20.53 18.63 -5.55
CA VAL A 195 -19.50 19.65 -5.69
C VAL A 195 -18.39 19.27 -4.71
N VAL A 196 -17.15 19.19 -5.21
CA VAL A 196 -15.95 18.78 -4.44
C VAL A 196 -15.03 19.97 -4.30
#